data_24d9ae274d5f2a38619bc63dfed4d516
#
_entry.id   24d9ae274d5f2a38619bc63dfed4d516
#
_cell.length_a   1.000
_cell.length_b   1.000
_cell.length_c   1.000
_cell.angle_alpha   90.00
_cell.angle_beta   90.00
_cell.angle_gamma   90.00
#
_symmetry.space_group_name_H-M   'P 1'
#
loop_
_entity.id
_entity.type
_entity.pdbx_description
1 polymer ?
#
loop_
_entity_poly.entity_id
_entity_poly.type
_entity_poly.pdbx_seq_one_letter_code
_entity_poly.pdbx_strand_id
1 'polypeptide(L)'
;MAKRSPKNEKFFFVYVLGSRSKNNFRTYVGWTIDLERRLQQHNAGVGAKSTRGRKWILLYSEHCKTRSEAMSREWYIKHDRKFRTTLRAIIRT
;
A
#
# COMPACT_ATOMS: atom_id res chain seq x y z
N MET A 1 -20.16 18.99 2.71
CA MET A 1 -19.34 18.78 3.61
C MET A 1 -18.72 17.47 3.57
N ALA A 2 -17.59 17.47 3.71
CA ALA A 2 -16.90 16.29 3.63
C ALA A 2 -17.29 15.39 4.71
N LYS A 3 -17.42 14.23 4.41
CA LYS A 3 -17.73 13.39 5.35
C LYS A 3 -16.58 12.86 5.94
N ARG A 4 -16.44 12.86 7.09
CA ARG A 4 -15.41 12.36 7.76
C ARG A 4 -15.85 11.34 8.64
N SER A 5 -15.06 10.36 8.93
CA SER A 5 -15.38 9.36 9.90
C SER A 5 -15.55 9.96 11.24
N PRO A 6 -16.33 9.35 12.06
CA PRO A 6 -16.51 9.80 13.42
C PRO A 6 -15.16 9.80 14.10
N LYS A 7 -14.94 10.76 14.97
CA LYS A 7 -13.76 10.88 15.65
C LYS A 7 -13.24 9.67 16.29
N ASN A 8 -13.99 8.85 16.88
CA ASN A 8 -13.46 7.72 17.57
C ASN A 8 -13.40 6.49 16.69
N GLU A 9 -13.63 6.64 15.41
CA GLU A 9 -13.53 5.50 14.54
C GLU A 9 -12.20 5.53 13.86
N LYS A 10 -11.47 4.48 13.89
CA LYS A 10 -10.21 4.40 13.23
C LYS A 10 -10.18 3.24 12.32
N PHE A 11 -9.52 3.38 11.20
CA PHE A 11 -9.35 2.29 10.28
C PHE A 11 -7.89 2.06 10.05
N PHE A 12 -7.56 0.82 9.72
CA PHE A 12 -6.20 0.46 9.40
C PHE A 12 -6.27 -0.01 7.95
N PHE A 13 -5.34 0.45 7.15
CA PHE A 13 -5.34 0.12 5.73
C PHE A 13 -4.18 -0.78 5.37
N VAL A 14 -4.48 -1.82 4.59
CA VAL A 14 -3.44 -2.65 4.04
C VAL A 14 -3.34 -2.20 2.59
N TYR A 15 -2.15 -2.01 2.10
CA TYR A 15 -1.99 -1.46 0.77
C TYR A 15 -0.90 -2.15 -0.01
N VAL A 16 -1.01 -2.07 -1.33
CA VAL A 16 0.02 -2.56 -2.20
C VAL A 16 0.42 -1.41 -3.11
N LEU A 17 1.71 -1.09 -3.10
CA LEU A 17 2.25 -0.08 -3.98
C LEU A 17 2.94 -0.77 -5.13
N GLY A 18 2.97 -0.12 -6.27
CA GLY A 18 3.67 -0.67 -7.42
C GLY A 18 4.64 0.36 -7.98
N SER A 19 5.74 -0.12 -8.49
CA SER A 19 6.72 0.74 -9.12
C SER A 19 7.27 0.04 -10.34
N ARG A 20 7.34 0.76 -11.44
CA ARG A 20 7.88 0.19 -12.64
C ARG A 20 9.02 1.03 -13.14
N SER A 21 10.12 0.40 -13.46
CA SER A 21 11.27 1.07 -13.98
C SER A 21 11.82 0.23 -15.10
N LYS A 22 11.76 0.74 -16.31
CA LYS A 22 12.17 0.00 -17.47
C LYS A 22 11.43 -1.32 -17.51
N ASN A 23 12.08 -2.42 -17.39
CA ASN A 23 11.42 -3.70 -17.43
C ASN A 23 11.24 -4.28 -16.05
N ASN A 24 11.41 -3.48 -15.05
CA ASN A 24 11.37 -3.97 -13.68
C ASN A 24 10.11 -3.52 -12.97
N PHE A 25 9.32 -4.47 -12.52
CA PHE A 25 8.10 -4.17 -11.80
C PHE A 25 8.25 -4.69 -10.37
N ARG A 26 8.01 -3.84 -9.41
CA ARG A 26 8.09 -4.25 -8.02
C ARG A 26 6.87 -3.85 -7.25
N THR A 27 6.56 -4.61 -6.22
CA THR A 27 5.45 -4.25 -5.36
C THR A 27 5.95 -4.14 -3.93
N TYR A 28 5.23 -3.39 -3.14
CA TYR A 28 5.51 -3.27 -1.72
C TYR A 28 4.18 -3.37 -0.99
N VAL A 29 4.11 -4.20 0.04
CA VAL A 29 2.90 -4.40 0.81
C VAL A 29 3.13 -3.88 2.22
N GLY A 30 2.19 -3.12 2.74
CA GLY A 30 2.32 -2.59 4.09
C GLY A 30 0.95 -2.29 4.67
N TRP A 31 0.94 -1.74 5.87
CA TRP A 31 -0.30 -1.27 6.45
C TRP A 31 -0.05 0.06 7.16
N THR A 32 -1.09 0.85 7.28
CA THR A 32 -0.94 2.19 7.85
C THR A 32 -2.31 2.68 8.30
N ILE A 33 -2.31 3.74 9.07
CA ILE A 33 -3.56 4.38 9.44
C ILE A 33 -3.81 5.59 8.55
N ASP A 34 -2.84 5.97 7.73
CA ASP A 34 -2.97 7.14 6.87
C ASP A 34 -2.32 6.83 5.53
N LEU A 35 -3.12 6.40 4.57
CA LEU A 35 -2.61 5.99 3.27
C LEU A 35 -1.90 7.09 2.51
N GLU A 36 -2.49 8.23 2.44
CA GLU A 36 -1.91 9.33 1.70
C GLU A 36 -0.57 9.74 2.22
N ARG A 37 -0.48 9.89 3.52
CA ARG A 37 0.77 10.28 4.13
C ARG A 37 1.82 9.21 3.93
N ARG A 38 1.43 7.93 4.04
CA ARG A 38 2.38 6.85 3.89
C ARG A 38 2.92 6.76 2.47
N LEU A 39 2.04 6.98 1.49
CA LEU A 39 2.47 6.96 0.10
C LEU A 39 3.48 8.08 -0.15
N GLN A 40 3.23 9.25 0.43
CA GLN A 40 4.14 10.36 0.29
C GLN A 40 5.50 10.02 0.91
N GLN A 41 5.49 9.34 2.04
CA GLN A 41 6.73 8.96 2.70
C GLN A 41 7.53 7.98 1.85
N HIS A 42 6.86 7.02 1.23
CA HIS A 42 7.56 6.07 0.39
C HIS A 42 8.19 6.79 -0.81
N ASN A 43 7.44 7.70 -1.41
CA ASN A 43 7.95 8.43 -2.56
C ASN A 43 9.04 9.44 -2.19
N ALA A 44 9.05 9.88 -0.95
CA ALA A 44 10.08 10.80 -0.50
C ALA A 44 11.34 10.06 -0.03
N GLY A 45 11.31 8.74 -0.04
CA GLY A 45 12.48 7.99 0.38
C GLY A 45 12.62 7.81 1.87
N VAL A 46 11.60 8.16 2.63
CA VAL A 46 11.64 8.00 4.08
C VAL A 46 10.64 6.98 4.60
N GLY A 47 10.09 6.20 3.72
CA GLY A 47 9.16 5.15 4.13
C GLY A 47 9.96 3.94 4.57
N ALA A 48 9.94 2.92 3.76
CA ALA A 48 10.73 1.73 4.07
C ALA A 48 12.01 1.76 3.28
N LYS A 49 12.99 1.06 3.79
CA LYS A 49 14.25 0.99 3.12
C LYS A 49 14.09 0.44 1.72
N SER A 50 13.28 -0.57 1.55
CA SER A 50 13.12 -1.21 0.27
C SER A 50 12.37 -0.37 -0.76
N THR A 51 11.77 0.74 -0.34
CA THR A 51 11.04 1.58 -1.28
C THR A 51 11.82 2.82 -1.70
N ARG A 52 13.03 2.98 -1.19
CA ARG A 52 13.80 4.16 -1.54
C ARG A 52 14.22 4.16 -2.98
N GLY A 53 14.27 5.35 -3.54
CA GLY A 53 14.78 5.50 -4.89
C GLY A 53 13.86 5.13 -6.01
N ARG A 54 12.61 4.88 -5.73
CA ARG A 54 11.66 4.53 -6.77
C ARG A 54 10.40 5.35 -6.60
N LYS A 55 9.64 5.45 -7.67
CA LYS A 55 8.41 6.15 -7.62
C LYS A 55 7.33 5.14 -7.47
N TRP A 56 6.45 5.31 -6.54
CA TRP A 56 5.41 4.33 -6.22
C TRP A 56 4.02 4.89 -6.44
N ILE A 57 3.11 4.02 -6.88
CA ILE A 57 1.72 4.40 -6.96
C ILE A 57 0.92 3.37 -6.20
N LEU A 58 -0.23 3.76 -5.74
CA LEU A 58 -1.08 2.87 -4.98
C LEU A 58 -1.85 1.98 -5.96
N LEU A 59 -1.68 0.68 -5.85
CA LEU A 59 -2.36 -0.27 -6.71
C LEU A 59 -3.60 -0.86 -6.08
N TYR A 60 -3.59 -0.99 -4.77
CA TYR A 60 -4.68 -1.67 -4.09
C TYR A 60 -4.69 -1.29 -2.62
N SER A 61 -5.85 -1.21 -2.04
CA SER A 61 -5.93 -1.02 -0.60
C SER A 61 -7.23 -1.63 -0.10
N GLU A 62 -7.22 -2.01 1.17
CA GLU A 62 -8.43 -2.48 1.80
C GLU A 62 -8.34 -1.97 3.23
N HIS A 63 -9.47 -1.72 3.87
CA HIS A 63 -9.38 -1.24 5.23
C HIS A 63 -9.88 -2.30 6.18
N CYS A 64 -9.33 -2.28 7.37
CA CYS A 64 -9.61 -3.24 8.40
C CYS A 64 -9.99 -2.48 9.65
N LYS A 65 -10.74 -3.10 10.51
CA LYS A 65 -11.18 -2.43 11.71
C LYS A 65 -10.20 -2.52 12.85
N THR A 66 -9.34 -3.50 12.85
CA THR A 66 -8.36 -3.65 13.92
C THR A 66 -6.97 -3.78 13.35
N ARG A 67 -6.01 -3.46 14.20
CA ARG A 67 -4.64 -3.56 13.82
C ARG A 67 -4.27 -5.01 13.55
N SER A 68 -4.79 -5.92 14.36
CA SER A 68 -4.52 -7.32 14.21
C SER A 68 -4.98 -7.83 12.85
N GLU A 69 -6.14 -7.38 12.43
CA GLU A 69 -6.69 -7.76 11.16
C GLU A 69 -5.81 -7.24 10.03
N ALA A 70 -5.36 -6.01 10.16
CA ALA A 70 -4.50 -5.41 9.14
C ALA A 70 -3.18 -6.17 9.02
N MET A 71 -2.61 -6.53 10.14
CA MET A 71 -1.35 -7.26 10.13
C MET A 71 -1.51 -8.63 9.50
N SER A 72 -2.64 -9.27 9.75
CA SER A 72 -2.91 -10.56 9.19
C SER A 72 -3.10 -10.47 7.67
N ARG A 73 -3.84 -9.45 7.23
CA ARG A 73 -4.07 -9.24 5.81
C ARG A 73 -2.78 -8.89 5.09
N GLU A 74 -1.94 -8.11 5.73
CA GLU A 74 -0.67 -7.74 5.14
C GLU A 74 0.16 -9.01 4.90
N TRP A 75 0.16 -9.90 5.85
CA TRP A 75 0.91 -11.14 5.74
C TRP A 75 0.42 -11.96 4.55
N TYR A 76 -0.89 -12.11 4.43
CA TYR A 76 -1.46 -12.87 3.35
C TYR A 76 -1.14 -12.27 1.99
N ILE A 77 -1.31 -10.99 1.85
CA ILE A 77 -1.07 -10.34 0.56
C ILE A 77 0.41 -10.39 0.19
N LYS A 78 1.25 -10.27 1.20
CA LYS A 78 2.67 -10.30 0.98
C LYS A 78 3.09 -11.67 0.44
N HIS A 79 2.41 -12.72 0.83
CA HIS A 79 2.70 -14.06 0.38
C HIS A 79 1.87 -14.50 -0.82
N ASP A 80 1.02 -13.64 -1.34
CA ASP A 80 0.20 -13.96 -2.48
C ASP A 80 0.78 -13.31 -3.72
N ARG A 81 1.80 -13.92 -4.26
CA ARG A 81 2.50 -13.39 -5.39
C ARG A 81 1.61 -13.28 -6.61
N LYS A 82 0.75 -14.24 -6.80
CA LYS A 82 -0.14 -14.23 -7.93
C LYS A 82 -1.04 -13.02 -7.92
N PHE A 83 -1.61 -12.72 -6.80
CA PHE A 83 -2.47 -11.55 -6.67
C PHE A 83 -1.69 -10.28 -6.98
N ARG A 84 -0.50 -10.15 -6.43
CA ARG A 84 0.29 -8.94 -6.65
C ARG A 84 0.67 -8.79 -8.11
N THR A 85 0.91 -9.91 -8.78
CA THR A 85 1.27 -9.86 -10.19
C THR A 85 0.10 -9.37 -11.04
N THR A 86 -1.12 -9.71 -10.66
CA THR A 86 -2.27 -9.26 -11.43
C THR A 86 -2.43 -7.75 -11.38
N LEU A 87 -1.88 -7.12 -10.34
CA LEU A 87 -2.01 -5.68 -10.21
C LEU A 87 -1.09 -4.94 -11.17
N ARG A 88 -0.18 -5.67 -11.79
CA ARG A 88 0.74 -5.07 -12.73
C ARG A 88 0.03 -4.34 -13.86
N ALA A 89 -1.12 -4.85 -14.26
CA ALA A 89 -1.86 -4.23 -15.34
C ALA A 89 -2.28 -2.78 -15.07
N ILE A 90 -2.30 -2.39 -13.81
CA ILE A 90 -2.71 -1.05 -13.46
C ILE A 90 -1.63 -0.07 -13.86
N ILE A 91 -0.36 -0.48 -13.79
CA ILE A 91 0.70 0.36 -14.22
C ILE A 91 1.02 -0.03 -15.64
N ARG A 92 0.42 0.71 -16.59
CA ARG A 92 0.63 0.33 -17.90
C ARG A 92 1.64 1.17 -18.43
N THR A 93 2.32 1.27 -18.86
CA THR A 93 3.19 2.14 -19.44
C THR A 93 4.42 1.62 -19.56
#